data_b09f825578d6a5520b4a8eb2764325ad
#
_entry.id   b09f825578d6a5520b4a8eb2764325ad
#
_cell.length_a   1.000
_cell.length_b   1.000
_cell.length_c   1.000
_cell.angle_alpha   90.00
_cell.angle_beta   90.00
_cell.angle_gamma   90.00
#
_symmetry.space_group_name_H-M   'P 1'
#
loop_
_entity.id
_entity.type
_entity.pdbx_description
1 polymer ?
#
loop_
_entity_poly.entity_id
_entity_poly.type
_entity_poly.pdbx_seq_one_letter_code
_entity_poly.pdbx_strand_id
1 'polypeptide(L)'
;GYTNVKVFANGFPKYMKVAGNYPGVSADWVKKQLDNDAAMVLIDSRPKRKKYDKGHIPGAISIPDSQFAKMQDQLPADKATPLVFYCGGLKCRLSHKSAQKAIDLGYSKVKVFADGYPAWVAAFGKGDTVAAASAKTASSKQLKAGKEEGSVDTEAFKKIVADNPASIMLIDVRDADEFKKGSFATAINIPVDQLEDKVKTLPIDKPIVFVCGTGARSGESFYMLQDLRPEMKNVYYLEGELKFKKDGSFEIKEPVS
;
A
#
# COMPACT_ATOMS: atom_id res chain seq x y z
N GLY A 1 -16.24 -18.84 -22.31
CA GLY A 1 -15.04 -18.39 -23.06
C GLY A 1 -14.88 -16.87 -22.93
N TYR A 2 -13.66 -16.37 -23.14
CA TYR A 2 -13.37 -14.94 -23.11
C TYR A 2 -13.82 -14.30 -24.43
N THR A 3 -14.62 -13.24 -24.37
CA THR A 3 -15.24 -12.60 -25.54
C THR A 3 -14.47 -11.38 -26.07
N ASN A 4 -13.46 -10.90 -25.34
CA ASN A 4 -12.70 -9.71 -25.72
C ASN A 4 -11.18 -9.91 -25.49
N VAL A 5 -10.64 -10.89 -26.17
CA VAL A 5 -9.20 -11.20 -26.12
C VAL A 5 -8.47 -10.34 -27.15
N LYS A 6 -7.42 -9.64 -26.72
CA LYS A 6 -6.52 -8.87 -27.59
C LYS A 6 -5.12 -9.44 -27.51
N VAL A 7 -4.49 -9.57 -28.66
CA VAL A 7 -3.09 -10.01 -28.79
C VAL A 7 -2.23 -8.80 -29.14
N PHE A 8 -1.16 -8.60 -28.39
CA PHE A 8 -0.15 -7.61 -28.73
C PHE A 8 0.83 -8.22 -29.78
N ALA A 9 0.46 -8.10 -31.05
CA ALA A 9 1.11 -8.79 -32.18
C ALA A 9 2.62 -8.53 -32.31
N ASN A 10 3.09 -7.36 -31.85
CA ASN A 10 4.51 -7.01 -31.89
C ASN A 10 5.31 -7.54 -30.69
N GLY A 11 4.63 -8.15 -29.72
CA GLY A 11 5.23 -8.82 -28.58
C GLY A 11 6.03 -7.95 -27.62
N PHE A 12 6.68 -8.61 -26.68
CA PHE A 12 7.45 -7.98 -25.61
C PHE A 12 8.60 -7.06 -26.09
N PRO A 13 9.39 -7.39 -27.14
CA PRO A 13 10.46 -6.52 -27.60
C PRO A 13 9.98 -5.13 -28.04
N LYS A 14 8.82 -5.04 -28.69
CA LYS A 14 8.25 -3.73 -29.07
C LYS A 14 7.63 -3.00 -27.89
N TYR A 15 7.01 -3.74 -26.97
CA TYR A 15 6.53 -3.18 -25.70
C TYR A 15 7.67 -2.46 -24.95
N MET A 16 8.84 -3.09 -24.85
CA MET A 16 9.99 -2.52 -24.14
C MET A 16 10.66 -1.32 -24.83
N LYS A 17 10.35 -1.10 -26.12
CA LYS A 17 10.83 0.09 -26.86
C LYS A 17 9.98 1.34 -26.63
N VAL A 18 8.81 1.21 -26.00
CA VAL A 18 7.96 2.33 -25.67
C VAL A 18 8.48 2.96 -24.37
N ALA A 19 8.73 4.26 -24.38
CA ALA A 19 9.19 4.99 -23.22
C ALA A 19 8.21 4.82 -22.05
N GLY A 20 8.74 4.61 -20.85
CA GLY A 20 7.96 4.40 -19.64
C GLY A 20 7.52 2.94 -19.40
N ASN A 21 7.73 2.02 -20.34
CA ASN A 21 7.47 0.60 -20.11
C ASN A 21 8.64 -0.07 -19.36
N TYR A 22 8.32 -1.05 -18.55
CA TYR A 22 9.29 -1.83 -17.77
C TYR A 22 8.89 -3.31 -17.72
N PRO A 23 9.87 -4.25 -17.62
CA PRO A 23 9.58 -5.68 -17.52
C PRO A 23 9.12 -6.08 -16.14
N GLY A 24 8.19 -7.06 -16.07
CA GLY A 24 7.92 -7.83 -14.88
C GLY A 24 8.98 -8.91 -14.65
N VAL A 25 9.25 -9.26 -13.39
CA VAL A 25 10.15 -10.35 -12.99
C VAL A 25 9.47 -11.29 -11.99
N SER A 26 9.91 -12.55 -11.94
CA SER A 26 9.42 -13.57 -11.01
C SER A 26 10.18 -13.59 -9.69
N ALA A 27 9.64 -14.32 -8.69
CA ALA A 27 10.31 -14.57 -7.42
C ALA A 27 11.67 -15.26 -7.60
N ASP A 28 11.71 -16.29 -8.47
CA ASP A 28 12.97 -17.02 -8.78
C ASP A 28 14.02 -16.11 -9.42
N TRP A 29 13.58 -15.21 -10.30
CA TRP A 29 14.50 -14.24 -10.89
C TRP A 29 15.09 -13.33 -9.83
N VAL A 30 14.26 -12.78 -8.91
CA VAL A 30 14.73 -11.93 -7.81
C VAL A 30 15.69 -12.72 -6.90
N LYS A 31 15.32 -13.95 -6.52
CA LYS A 31 16.18 -14.82 -5.69
C LYS A 31 17.55 -15.05 -6.34
N LYS A 32 17.55 -15.40 -7.62
CA LYS A 32 18.81 -15.60 -8.38
C LYS A 32 19.69 -14.36 -8.41
N GLN A 33 19.10 -13.15 -8.54
CA GLN A 33 19.89 -11.93 -8.49
C GLN A 33 20.50 -11.70 -7.10
N LEU A 34 19.73 -11.92 -6.04
CA LEU A 34 20.23 -11.79 -4.66
C LEU A 34 21.33 -12.81 -4.35
N ASP A 35 21.16 -14.06 -4.77
CA ASP A 35 22.17 -15.13 -4.55
C ASP A 35 23.49 -14.87 -5.29
N ASN A 36 23.44 -14.12 -6.38
CA ASN A 36 24.63 -13.78 -7.19
C ASN A 36 25.20 -12.38 -6.84
N ASP A 37 24.79 -11.76 -5.76
CA ASP A 37 25.17 -10.39 -5.38
C ASP A 37 25.09 -9.40 -6.55
N ALA A 38 24.04 -9.55 -7.39
CA ALA A 38 23.89 -8.72 -8.57
C ALA A 38 23.72 -7.24 -8.17
N ALA A 39 24.42 -6.36 -8.87
CA ALA A 39 24.36 -4.91 -8.63
C ALA A 39 22.97 -4.38 -8.99
N MET A 40 22.02 -4.50 -8.07
CA MET A 40 20.66 -3.95 -8.17
C MET A 40 20.19 -3.44 -6.80
N VAL A 41 19.22 -2.54 -6.80
CA VAL A 41 18.51 -2.13 -5.58
C VAL A 41 17.11 -2.73 -5.62
N LEU A 42 16.79 -3.53 -4.60
CA LEU A 42 15.45 -4.08 -4.39
C LEU A 42 14.67 -3.17 -3.44
N ILE A 43 13.49 -2.72 -3.87
CA ILE A 43 12.73 -1.69 -3.17
C ILE A 43 11.34 -2.22 -2.81
N ASP A 44 11.02 -2.19 -1.52
CA ASP A 44 9.68 -2.45 -1.01
C ASP A 44 8.86 -1.16 -1.02
N SER A 45 7.84 -1.11 -1.87
CA SER A 45 6.94 0.02 -1.99
C SER A 45 5.76 -0.02 -1.02
N ARG A 46 5.71 -1.04 -0.12
CA ARG A 46 4.66 -1.19 0.89
C ARG A 46 4.90 -0.23 2.06
N PRO A 47 3.85 0.09 2.85
CA PRO A 47 3.99 0.85 4.09
C PRO A 47 5.03 0.24 5.03
N LYS A 48 5.97 1.07 5.54
CA LYS A 48 7.11 0.60 6.33
C LYS A 48 6.64 -0.15 7.58
N ARG A 49 6.02 0.54 8.54
CA ARG A 49 5.64 -0.04 9.86
C ARG A 49 4.65 -1.18 9.74
N LYS A 50 3.66 -1.05 8.84
CA LYS A 50 2.60 -2.04 8.72
C LYS A 50 3.02 -3.32 7.98
N LYS A 51 3.92 -3.21 7.01
CA LYS A 51 4.25 -4.33 6.10
C LYS A 51 5.74 -4.66 6.06
N TYR A 52 6.61 -3.69 5.76
CA TYR A 52 8.04 -3.95 5.63
C TYR A 52 8.65 -4.45 6.95
N ASP A 53 8.40 -3.77 8.07
CA ASP A 53 8.95 -4.11 9.38
C ASP A 53 8.45 -5.47 9.90
N LYS A 54 7.29 -5.93 9.44
CA LYS A 54 6.70 -7.24 9.77
C LYS A 54 7.21 -8.38 8.87
N GLY A 55 7.91 -8.06 7.80
CA GLY A 55 8.55 -9.01 6.90
C GLY A 55 8.76 -8.42 5.51
N HIS A 56 9.99 -8.55 5.02
CA HIS A 56 10.41 -8.07 3.70
C HIS A 56 11.40 -9.05 3.05
N ILE A 57 11.65 -8.89 1.76
CA ILE A 57 12.63 -9.69 1.04
C ILE A 57 14.02 -9.30 1.54
N PRO A 58 14.91 -10.25 1.89
CA PRO A 58 16.26 -9.95 2.38
C PRO A 58 17.01 -8.98 1.45
N GLY A 59 17.66 -7.99 2.02
CA GLY A 59 18.41 -6.96 1.28
C GLY A 59 17.54 -5.87 0.62
N ALA A 60 16.22 -5.93 0.74
CA ALA A 60 15.36 -4.86 0.24
C ALA A 60 15.43 -3.61 1.13
N ILE A 61 15.39 -2.44 0.51
CA ILE A 61 15.19 -1.16 1.21
C ILE A 61 13.71 -0.78 1.19
N SER A 62 13.26 -0.05 2.23
CA SER A 62 11.88 0.42 2.33
C SER A 62 11.76 1.84 1.78
N ILE A 63 11.09 1.98 0.64
CA ILE A 63 10.64 3.28 0.10
C ILE A 63 9.15 3.17 -0.20
N PRO A 64 8.26 3.41 0.79
CA PRO A 64 6.82 3.38 0.57
C PRO A 64 6.42 4.32 -0.56
N ASP A 65 5.46 3.89 -1.40
CA ASP A 65 5.04 4.68 -2.57
C ASP A 65 4.55 6.08 -2.19
N SER A 66 3.85 6.22 -1.06
CA SER A 66 3.38 7.49 -0.51
C SER A 66 4.51 8.43 -0.06
N GLN A 67 5.65 7.87 0.35
CA GLN A 67 6.83 8.61 0.81
C GLN A 67 7.90 8.73 -0.28
N PHE A 68 7.65 8.23 -1.49
CA PHE A 68 8.65 8.13 -2.54
C PHE A 68 9.36 9.45 -2.83
N ALA A 69 8.62 10.55 -2.98
CA ALA A 69 9.17 11.87 -3.26
C ALA A 69 10.10 12.39 -2.14
N LYS A 70 9.83 12.04 -0.88
CA LYS A 70 10.62 12.44 0.30
C LYS A 70 11.85 11.55 0.51
N MET A 71 11.82 10.32 -0.03
CA MET A 71 12.87 9.31 0.16
C MET A 71 13.64 8.99 -1.14
N GLN A 72 13.45 9.79 -2.18
CA GLN A 72 14.10 9.58 -3.48
C GLN A 72 15.63 9.74 -3.44
N ASP A 73 16.15 10.40 -2.42
CA ASP A 73 17.58 10.54 -2.12
C ASP A 73 18.24 9.22 -1.68
N GLN A 74 17.43 8.25 -1.25
CA GLN A 74 17.90 6.89 -0.94
C GLN A 74 18.09 6.02 -2.20
N LEU A 75 17.63 6.49 -3.36
CA LEU A 75 17.88 5.82 -4.63
C LEU A 75 19.34 6.12 -5.10
N PRO A 76 19.94 5.17 -5.84
CA PRO A 76 21.29 5.38 -6.36
C PRO A 76 21.43 6.63 -7.20
N ALA A 77 22.54 7.36 -7.04
CA ALA A 77 22.81 8.55 -7.86
C ALA A 77 22.96 8.18 -9.36
N ASP A 78 23.60 7.03 -9.64
CA ASP A 78 23.69 6.50 -11.01
C ASP A 78 22.33 5.97 -11.49
N LYS A 79 21.75 6.68 -12.47
CA LYS A 79 20.46 6.36 -13.10
C LYS A 79 20.50 5.08 -13.96
N ALA A 80 21.66 4.52 -14.23
CA ALA A 80 21.82 3.24 -14.90
C ALA A 80 21.82 2.05 -13.93
N THR A 81 21.80 2.28 -12.61
CA THR A 81 21.67 1.21 -11.61
C THR A 81 20.32 0.53 -11.74
N PRO A 82 20.27 -0.82 -11.83
CA PRO A 82 19.02 -1.55 -11.90
C PRO A 82 18.19 -1.39 -10.63
N LEU A 83 16.92 -1.01 -10.77
CA LEU A 83 15.95 -0.91 -9.68
C LEU A 83 14.86 -1.98 -9.87
N VAL A 84 14.52 -2.68 -8.79
CA VAL A 84 13.44 -3.67 -8.77
C VAL A 84 12.45 -3.31 -7.67
N PHE A 85 11.24 -2.96 -8.05
CA PHE A 85 10.18 -2.61 -7.12
C PHE A 85 9.24 -3.79 -6.86
N TYR A 86 8.82 -3.99 -5.62
CA TYR A 86 7.78 -4.94 -5.29
C TYR A 86 6.78 -4.38 -4.27
N CYS A 87 5.62 -5.02 -4.14
CA CYS A 87 4.62 -4.67 -3.14
C CYS A 87 3.83 -5.89 -2.64
N GLY A 88 2.55 -5.73 -2.32
CA GLY A 88 1.68 -6.76 -1.71
C GLY A 88 1.06 -7.75 -2.69
N GLY A 89 1.56 -7.88 -3.92
CA GLY A 89 1.06 -8.83 -4.92
C GLY A 89 0.23 -8.17 -6.03
N LEU A 90 -0.34 -8.99 -6.92
CA LEU A 90 -0.96 -8.55 -8.19
C LEU A 90 -2.09 -7.52 -8.03
N LYS A 91 -2.82 -7.52 -6.93
CA LYS A 91 -3.86 -6.54 -6.65
C LYS A 91 -3.32 -5.20 -6.13
N CYS A 92 -2.07 -5.16 -5.71
CA CYS A 92 -1.40 -3.98 -5.17
C CYS A 92 -0.68 -3.22 -6.28
N ARG A 93 -0.97 -1.94 -6.44
CA ARG A 93 -0.38 -1.10 -7.51
C ARG A 93 0.82 -0.26 -7.05
N LEU A 94 1.22 -0.34 -5.78
CA LEU A 94 2.25 0.55 -5.22
C LEU A 94 3.60 0.39 -5.93
N SER A 95 4.05 -0.85 -6.19
CA SER A 95 5.31 -1.09 -6.94
C SER A 95 5.29 -0.52 -8.36
N HIS A 96 4.14 -0.58 -9.03
CA HIS A 96 3.98 -0.01 -10.36
C HIS A 96 4.04 1.53 -10.34
N LYS A 97 3.41 2.16 -9.34
CA LYS A 97 3.47 3.60 -9.16
C LYS A 97 4.89 4.08 -8.85
N SER A 98 5.56 3.41 -7.90
CA SER A 98 6.96 3.71 -7.54
C SER A 98 7.90 3.50 -8.73
N ALA A 99 7.71 2.45 -9.52
CA ALA A 99 8.48 2.20 -10.73
C ALA A 99 8.32 3.33 -11.76
N GLN A 100 7.09 3.82 -11.97
CA GLN A 100 6.85 4.97 -12.85
C GLN A 100 7.54 6.23 -12.35
N LYS A 101 7.43 6.55 -11.05
CA LYS A 101 8.12 7.68 -10.44
C LYS A 101 9.64 7.60 -10.65
N ALA A 102 10.23 6.40 -10.55
CA ALA A 102 11.66 6.20 -10.80
C ALA A 102 12.03 6.43 -12.28
N ILE A 103 11.19 5.98 -13.21
CA ILE A 103 11.37 6.25 -14.65
C ILE A 103 11.32 7.76 -14.92
N ASP A 104 10.35 8.45 -14.32
CA ASP A 104 10.19 9.91 -14.46
C ASP A 104 11.41 10.69 -13.89
N LEU A 105 12.12 10.09 -12.90
CA LEU A 105 13.40 10.59 -12.40
C LEU A 105 14.61 10.21 -13.29
N GLY A 106 14.40 9.51 -14.40
CA GLY A 106 15.43 9.18 -15.39
C GLY A 106 16.11 7.81 -15.18
N TYR A 107 15.62 6.95 -14.28
CA TYR A 107 16.19 5.60 -14.16
C TYR A 107 15.85 4.74 -15.38
N SER A 108 16.89 4.19 -16.03
CA SER A 108 16.76 3.48 -17.31
C SER A 108 16.55 1.96 -17.18
N LYS A 109 16.84 1.38 -16.01
CA LYS A 109 16.78 -0.08 -15.78
C LYS A 109 15.80 -0.42 -14.65
N VAL A 110 14.53 -0.08 -14.83
CA VAL A 110 13.47 -0.32 -13.85
C VAL A 110 12.76 -1.65 -14.15
N LYS A 111 12.46 -2.43 -13.11
CA LYS A 111 11.70 -3.68 -13.16
C LYS A 111 10.67 -3.71 -12.03
N VAL A 112 9.64 -4.55 -12.20
CA VAL A 112 8.64 -4.78 -11.14
C VAL A 112 8.47 -6.28 -10.90
N PHE A 113 8.57 -6.67 -9.63
CA PHE A 113 8.15 -7.97 -9.15
C PHE A 113 6.67 -7.86 -8.71
N ALA A 114 5.76 -8.05 -9.67
CA ALA A 114 4.32 -7.78 -9.50
C ALA A 114 3.63 -8.75 -8.55
N ASP A 115 4.05 -10.04 -8.53
CA ASP A 115 3.53 -11.04 -7.59
C ASP A 115 3.91 -10.72 -6.14
N GLY A 116 4.96 -9.93 -5.94
CA GLY A 116 5.34 -9.26 -4.70
C GLY A 116 5.69 -10.17 -3.54
N TYR A 117 5.67 -9.61 -2.33
CA TYR A 117 6.05 -10.31 -1.12
C TYR A 117 5.29 -11.62 -0.85
N PRO A 118 3.96 -11.75 -1.10
CA PRO A 118 3.27 -13.02 -0.91
C PRO A 118 3.84 -14.16 -1.76
N ALA A 119 4.21 -13.90 -3.02
CA ALA A 119 4.83 -14.92 -3.87
C ALA A 119 6.25 -15.27 -3.42
N TRP A 120 7.01 -14.29 -2.92
CA TRP A 120 8.29 -14.56 -2.28
C TRP A 120 8.14 -15.48 -1.07
N VAL A 121 7.19 -15.18 -0.16
CA VAL A 121 6.93 -15.99 1.04
C VAL A 121 6.51 -17.42 0.67
N ALA A 122 5.69 -17.58 -0.35
CA ALA A 122 5.25 -18.90 -0.81
C ALA A 122 6.40 -19.74 -1.38
N ALA A 123 7.37 -19.11 -2.06
CA ALA A 123 8.49 -19.80 -2.67
C ALA A 123 9.69 -20.03 -1.72
N PHE A 124 9.98 -19.06 -0.83
CA PHE A 124 11.24 -19.03 -0.08
C PHE A 124 11.07 -18.79 1.43
N GLY A 125 9.83 -18.69 1.91
CA GLY A 125 9.55 -18.39 3.32
C GLY A 125 9.56 -16.89 3.64
N LYS A 126 9.28 -16.58 4.91
CA LYS A 126 9.32 -15.19 5.41
C LYS A 126 10.77 -14.67 5.36
N GLY A 127 10.92 -13.47 4.80
CA GLY A 127 12.19 -12.77 4.81
C GLY A 127 12.49 -12.08 6.14
N ASP A 128 13.34 -11.04 6.10
CA ASP A 128 13.76 -10.29 7.27
C ASP A 128 12.61 -9.54 7.94
N THR A 129 12.75 -9.34 9.27
CA THR A 129 11.82 -8.56 10.09
C THR A 129 12.58 -7.51 10.89
N VAL A 130 11.97 -6.36 11.10
CA VAL A 130 12.48 -5.36 12.03
C VAL A 130 11.67 -5.47 13.32
N ALA A 131 12.33 -5.72 14.44
CA ALA A 131 11.67 -5.83 15.74
C ALA A 131 10.94 -4.51 16.07
N ALA A 132 9.63 -4.57 16.17
CA ALA A 132 8.81 -3.42 16.54
C ALA A 132 8.88 -3.21 18.06
N ALA A 133 9.29 -2.02 18.47
CA ALA A 133 9.09 -1.58 19.86
C ALA A 133 7.58 -1.39 20.09
N SER A 134 7.00 -2.24 20.93
CA SER A 134 5.59 -2.21 21.29
C SER A 134 5.28 -1.02 22.20
N ALA A 135 4.35 -0.16 21.80
CA ALA A 135 3.68 0.75 22.70
C ALA A 135 2.20 0.35 22.81
N LYS A 136 1.81 -0.18 23.97
CA LYS A 136 0.41 -0.36 24.39
C LYS A 136 -0.11 0.95 24.94
N THR A 137 -1.28 1.40 24.53
CA THR A 137 -2.05 2.41 25.27
C THR A 137 -3.56 2.16 25.21
N ALA A 138 -4.22 2.48 26.33
CA ALA A 138 -5.58 2.14 26.71
C ALA A 138 -6.65 3.16 26.29
N SER A 139 -7.78 2.65 26.01
CA SER A 139 -9.24 2.94 26.16
C SER A 139 -9.82 4.34 26.36
N SER A 140 -10.73 4.72 25.48
CA SER A 140 -11.98 5.47 25.71
C SER A 140 -12.99 5.06 24.63
N LYS A 141 -14.31 5.29 24.78
CA LYS A 141 -15.45 4.77 23.95
C LYS A 141 -15.05 4.38 22.52
N GLN A 142 -14.46 3.20 22.40
CA GLN A 142 -13.72 2.80 21.23
C GLN A 142 -14.61 1.98 20.30
N LEU A 143 -14.40 2.21 19.01
CA LEU A 143 -14.83 1.25 18.01
C LEU A 143 -14.24 -0.12 18.37
N LYS A 144 -15.01 -1.19 18.19
CA LYS A 144 -14.51 -2.54 18.44
C LYS A 144 -13.25 -2.78 17.60
N ALA A 145 -12.16 -3.12 18.27
CA ALA A 145 -10.87 -3.35 17.62
C ALA A 145 -10.91 -4.60 16.74
N GLY A 146 -10.24 -4.55 15.60
CA GLY A 146 -9.98 -5.68 14.74
C GLY A 146 -8.76 -6.50 15.23
N LYS A 147 -8.24 -7.36 14.38
CA LYS A 147 -7.14 -8.29 14.71
C LYS A 147 -5.76 -7.61 14.73
N GLU A 148 -5.56 -6.60 13.91
CA GLU A 148 -4.31 -5.85 13.81
C GLU A 148 -4.36 -4.60 14.68
N GLU A 149 -3.20 -4.13 15.14
CA GLU A 149 -3.09 -2.89 15.91
C GLU A 149 -3.72 -1.70 15.16
N GLY A 150 -4.65 -1.01 15.80
CA GLY A 150 -5.35 0.14 15.22
C GLY A 150 -6.40 -0.22 14.17
N SER A 151 -6.57 -1.49 13.81
CA SER A 151 -7.65 -1.88 12.92
C SER A 151 -9.01 -1.86 13.62
N VAL A 152 -10.07 -1.60 12.87
CA VAL A 152 -11.44 -1.73 13.32
C VAL A 152 -12.00 -3.10 12.92
N ASP A 153 -12.82 -3.71 13.80
CA ASP A 153 -13.57 -4.93 13.49
C ASP A 153 -14.50 -4.69 12.30
N THR A 154 -14.45 -5.58 11.31
CA THR A 154 -15.15 -5.39 10.04
C THR A 154 -16.67 -5.31 10.20
N GLU A 155 -17.27 -6.12 11.07
CA GLU A 155 -18.71 -6.11 11.29
C GLU A 155 -19.16 -4.87 12.08
N ALA A 156 -18.38 -4.44 13.06
CA ALA A 156 -18.63 -3.19 13.76
C ALA A 156 -18.52 -1.98 12.82
N PHE A 157 -17.56 -1.99 11.91
CA PHE A 157 -17.42 -0.95 10.89
C PHE A 157 -18.63 -0.92 9.94
N LYS A 158 -19.04 -2.07 9.39
CA LYS A 158 -20.25 -2.17 8.53
C LYS A 158 -21.49 -1.61 9.23
N LYS A 159 -21.69 -1.97 10.50
CA LYS A 159 -22.80 -1.48 11.29
C LYS A 159 -22.78 0.04 11.47
N ILE A 160 -21.63 0.63 11.79
CA ILE A 160 -21.50 2.08 11.95
C ILE A 160 -21.79 2.82 10.64
N VAL A 161 -21.27 2.34 9.52
CA VAL A 161 -21.49 2.97 8.22
C VAL A 161 -22.96 2.89 7.81
N ALA A 162 -23.67 1.80 8.18
CA ALA A 162 -25.09 1.65 7.90
C ALA A 162 -25.99 2.48 8.83
N ASP A 163 -25.75 2.41 10.15
CA ASP A 163 -26.68 2.92 11.16
C ASP A 163 -26.40 4.37 11.58
N ASN A 164 -25.11 4.76 11.66
CA ASN A 164 -24.71 6.08 12.14
C ASN A 164 -23.37 6.54 11.58
N PRO A 165 -23.28 6.73 10.26
CA PRO A 165 -22.00 7.10 9.60
C PRO A 165 -21.47 8.46 10.04
N ALA A 166 -22.33 9.37 10.55
CA ALA A 166 -21.92 10.67 11.04
C ALA A 166 -21.18 10.63 12.39
N SER A 167 -21.20 9.49 13.11
CA SER A 167 -20.49 9.32 14.38
C SER A 167 -18.97 9.18 14.23
N ILE A 168 -18.50 8.94 13.03
CA ILE A 168 -17.08 8.83 12.68
C ILE A 168 -16.70 9.82 11.59
N MET A 169 -15.42 10.18 11.52
CA MET A 169 -14.84 10.82 10.35
C MET A 169 -14.22 9.74 9.46
N LEU A 170 -14.85 9.48 8.33
CA LEU A 170 -14.40 8.45 7.39
C LEU A 170 -13.51 9.09 6.34
N ILE A 171 -12.25 8.66 6.26
CA ILE A 171 -11.26 9.19 5.31
C ILE A 171 -10.84 8.09 4.35
N ASP A 172 -11.18 8.27 3.07
CA ASP A 172 -10.72 7.41 1.99
C ASP A 172 -9.37 7.90 1.49
N VAL A 173 -8.33 7.10 1.73
CA VAL A 173 -6.94 7.45 1.40
C VAL A 173 -6.47 6.89 0.05
N ARG A 174 -7.43 6.47 -0.79
CA ARG A 174 -7.15 6.09 -2.17
C ARG A 174 -6.95 7.32 -3.05
N ASP A 175 -6.38 7.10 -4.23
CA ASP A 175 -6.26 8.15 -5.22
C ASP A 175 -7.63 8.70 -5.63
N ALA A 176 -7.67 9.95 -6.05
CA ALA A 176 -8.91 10.63 -6.44
C ALA A 176 -9.68 9.87 -7.54
N ASP A 177 -8.98 9.22 -8.47
CA ASP A 177 -9.61 8.43 -9.53
C ASP A 177 -10.22 7.11 -9.03
N GLU A 178 -9.66 6.53 -7.97
CA GLU A 178 -10.26 5.36 -7.30
C GLU A 178 -11.49 5.78 -6.51
N PHE A 179 -11.42 6.92 -5.81
CA PHE A 179 -12.52 7.50 -5.06
C PHE A 179 -13.74 7.81 -5.94
N LYS A 180 -13.53 8.44 -7.10
CA LYS A 180 -14.59 8.75 -8.08
C LYS A 180 -15.30 7.52 -8.61
N LYS A 181 -14.66 6.36 -8.65
CA LYS A 181 -15.26 5.08 -9.10
C LYS A 181 -16.21 4.45 -8.07
N GLY A 182 -16.22 4.97 -6.86
CA GLY A 182 -17.08 4.56 -5.76
C GLY A 182 -16.40 4.75 -4.42
N SER A 183 -17.15 5.25 -3.45
CA SER A 183 -16.72 5.43 -2.05
C SER A 183 -17.94 5.42 -1.14
N PHE A 184 -17.72 5.46 0.18
CA PHE A 184 -18.82 5.66 1.13
C PHE A 184 -19.36 7.08 1.01
N ALA A 185 -20.68 7.25 1.15
CA ALA A 185 -21.36 8.54 0.98
C ALA A 185 -20.84 9.66 1.92
N THR A 186 -20.37 9.27 3.12
CA THR A 186 -19.84 10.21 4.13
C THR A 186 -18.33 10.30 4.13
N ALA A 187 -17.63 9.57 3.25
CA ALA A 187 -16.18 9.61 3.19
C ALA A 187 -15.67 10.89 2.54
N ILE A 188 -14.63 11.45 3.10
CA ILE A 188 -13.82 12.48 2.44
C ILE A 188 -12.59 11.82 1.82
N ASN A 189 -12.18 12.30 0.67
CA ASN A 189 -10.98 11.80 0.01
C ASN A 189 -9.77 12.65 0.39
N ILE A 190 -8.80 12.02 1.04
CA ILE A 190 -7.47 12.58 1.28
C ILE A 190 -6.47 11.51 0.86
N PRO A 191 -5.95 11.52 -0.36
CA PRO A 191 -4.95 10.56 -0.80
C PRO A 191 -3.77 10.48 0.18
N VAL A 192 -3.26 9.25 0.40
CA VAL A 192 -2.25 8.99 1.44
C VAL A 192 -0.98 9.85 1.26
N ASP A 193 -0.62 10.18 0.04
CA ASP A 193 0.52 11.05 -0.29
C ASP A 193 0.29 12.54 0.06
N GLN A 194 -0.98 12.94 0.26
CA GLN A 194 -1.37 14.30 0.69
C GLN A 194 -1.75 14.38 2.17
N LEU A 195 -1.86 13.22 2.83
CA LEU A 195 -2.38 13.16 4.19
C LEU A 195 -1.49 13.90 5.19
N GLU A 196 -0.17 13.82 5.06
CA GLU A 196 0.77 14.45 5.99
C GLU A 196 0.55 15.96 6.10
N ASP A 197 0.27 16.64 5.00
CA ASP A 197 0.00 18.08 4.98
C ASP A 197 -1.36 18.42 5.64
N LYS A 198 -2.29 17.47 5.66
CA LYS A 198 -3.63 17.63 6.22
C LYS A 198 -3.76 17.17 7.67
N VAL A 199 -2.82 16.37 8.15
CA VAL A 199 -2.86 15.79 9.51
C VAL A 199 -3.10 16.84 10.60
N LYS A 200 -2.45 18.00 10.49
CA LYS A 200 -2.57 19.09 11.49
C LYS A 200 -3.96 19.68 11.60
N THR A 201 -4.77 19.57 10.54
CA THR A 201 -6.12 20.16 10.47
C THR A 201 -7.23 19.15 10.76
N LEU A 202 -6.88 17.87 10.98
CA LEU A 202 -7.88 16.86 11.30
C LEU A 202 -8.47 17.09 12.69
N PRO A 203 -9.80 17.00 12.85
CA PRO A 203 -10.48 17.21 14.13
C PRO A 203 -10.16 16.09 15.11
N ILE A 204 -10.26 16.39 16.41
CA ILE A 204 -10.01 15.44 17.50
C ILE A 204 -11.30 15.00 18.22
N ASP A 205 -12.43 15.56 17.85
CA ASP A 205 -13.72 15.40 18.52
C ASP A 205 -14.48 14.13 18.06
N LYS A 206 -14.07 13.52 16.95
CA LYS A 206 -14.68 12.30 16.41
C LYS A 206 -13.62 11.22 16.17
N PRO A 207 -14.00 9.93 16.29
CA PRO A 207 -13.15 8.85 15.85
C PRO A 207 -12.87 8.97 14.33
N ILE A 208 -11.61 8.82 13.94
CA ILE A 208 -11.19 8.80 12.54
C ILE A 208 -11.03 7.34 12.10
N VAL A 209 -11.60 7.00 10.95
CA VAL A 209 -11.39 5.69 10.32
C VAL A 209 -10.85 5.88 8.92
N PHE A 210 -9.64 5.41 8.68
CA PHE A 210 -9.04 5.38 7.35
C PHE A 210 -9.48 4.15 6.58
N VAL A 211 -9.83 4.32 5.29
CA VAL A 211 -10.18 3.22 4.38
C VAL A 211 -9.39 3.31 3.08
N CYS A 212 -9.09 2.15 2.51
CA CYS A 212 -8.52 2.03 1.16
C CYS A 212 -8.95 0.69 0.52
N GLY A 213 -8.42 0.36 -0.65
CA GLY A 213 -8.81 -0.87 -1.37
C GLY A 213 -8.30 -2.18 -0.75
N THR A 214 -7.25 -2.18 0.07
CA THR A 214 -6.58 -3.41 0.53
C THR A 214 -6.11 -3.37 1.99
N GLY A 215 -6.43 -2.33 2.75
CA GLY A 215 -5.92 -2.14 4.11
C GLY A 215 -4.48 -1.58 4.19
N ALA A 216 -3.70 -1.60 3.11
CA ALA A 216 -2.30 -1.16 3.13
C ALA A 216 -2.15 0.35 3.37
N ARG A 217 -2.71 1.18 2.48
CA ARG A 217 -2.65 2.66 2.60
C ARG A 217 -3.39 3.18 3.83
N SER A 218 -4.53 2.56 4.20
CA SER A 218 -5.27 2.94 5.41
C SER A 218 -4.49 2.66 6.68
N GLY A 219 -3.78 1.52 6.76
CA GLY A 219 -2.88 1.23 7.87
C GLY A 219 -1.64 2.12 7.90
N GLU A 220 -1.08 2.50 6.75
CA GLU A 220 -0.02 3.51 6.67
C GLU A 220 -0.49 4.84 7.23
N SER A 221 -1.69 5.28 6.84
CA SER A 221 -2.30 6.52 7.32
C SER A 221 -2.52 6.52 8.84
N PHE A 222 -2.92 5.39 9.41
CA PHE A 222 -3.03 5.21 10.85
C PHE A 222 -1.69 5.45 11.55
N TYR A 223 -0.62 4.77 11.11
CA TYR A 223 0.70 4.93 11.73
C TYR A 223 1.29 6.32 11.50
N MET A 224 1.08 6.93 10.33
CA MET A 224 1.47 8.32 10.06
C MET A 224 0.83 9.27 11.08
N LEU A 225 -0.48 9.09 11.35
CA LEU A 225 -1.17 9.93 12.32
C LEU A 225 -0.66 9.69 13.75
N GLN A 226 -0.37 8.44 14.13
CA GLN A 226 0.21 8.13 15.43
C GLN A 226 1.60 8.76 15.64
N ASP A 227 2.39 8.86 14.58
CA ASP A 227 3.72 9.46 14.63
C ASP A 227 3.67 11.00 14.67
N LEU A 228 2.77 11.61 13.91
CA LEU A 228 2.68 13.07 13.79
C LEU A 228 1.77 13.72 14.83
N ARG A 229 0.77 13.00 15.34
CA ARG A 229 -0.21 13.45 16.33
C ARG A 229 -0.50 12.38 17.38
N PRO A 230 0.47 12.06 18.23
CA PRO A 230 0.36 10.98 19.22
C PRO A 230 -0.74 11.23 20.28
N GLU A 231 -1.24 12.46 20.40
CA GLU A 231 -2.37 12.81 21.26
C GLU A 231 -3.72 12.28 20.75
N MET A 232 -3.83 12.00 19.43
CA MET A 232 -5.06 11.48 18.82
C MET A 232 -5.19 9.97 19.06
N LYS A 233 -6.03 9.59 20.04
CA LYS A 233 -6.19 8.18 20.45
C LYS A 233 -7.32 7.44 19.74
N ASN A 234 -8.30 8.16 19.20
CA ASN A 234 -9.47 7.59 18.52
C ASN A 234 -9.26 7.51 17.01
N VAL A 235 -8.17 6.88 16.59
CA VAL A 235 -7.81 6.71 15.18
C VAL A 235 -7.77 5.23 14.86
N TYR A 236 -8.40 4.86 13.75
CA TYR A 236 -8.54 3.48 13.31
C TYR A 236 -8.33 3.38 11.81
N TYR A 237 -8.20 2.15 11.32
CA TYR A 237 -8.21 1.87 9.89
C TYR A 237 -8.95 0.57 9.59
N LEU A 238 -9.56 0.49 8.41
CA LEU A 238 -10.14 -0.74 7.91
C LEU A 238 -9.06 -1.64 7.32
N GLU A 239 -8.93 -2.85 7.85
CA GLU A 239 -8.10 -3.91 7.30
C GLU A 239 -8.92 -4.73 6.30
N GLY A 240 -8.30 -5.18 5.20
CA GLY A 240 -8.93 -6.05 4.25
C GLY A 240 -9.16 -5.45 2.87
N GLU A 241 -9.72 -6.27 1.98
CA GLU A 241 -10.04 -5.88 0.60
C GLU A 241 -11.43 -5.23 0.55
N LEU A 242 -11.48 -3.93 0.21
CA LEU A 242 -12.72 -3.16 0.04
C LEU A 242 -13.00 -2.97 -1.44
N LYS A 243 -14.20 -3.35 -1.88
CA LYS A 243 -14.71 -3.15 -3.24
C LYS A 243 -16.04 -2.43 -3.23
N PHE A 244 -16.19 -1.43 -4.08
CA PHE A 244 -17.45 -0.78 -4.37
C PHE A 244 -18.05 -1.36 -5.65
N LYS A 245 -19.37 -1.59 -5.65
CA LYS A 245 -20.14 -2.06 -6.79
C LYS A 245 -20.82 -0.89 -7.50
N LYS A 246 -21.24 -1.11 -8.73
CA LYS A 246 -21.93 -0.07 -9.55
C LYS A 246 -23.27 0.40 -8.97
N ASP A 247 -23.91 -0.42 -8.15
CA ASP A 247 -25.15 -0.11 -7.45
C ASP A 247 -24.97 0.70 -6.16
N GLY A 248 -23.72 1.10 -5.85
CA GLY A 248 -23.37 1.83 -4.64
C GLY A 248 -23.13 0.95 -3.40
N SER A 249 -23.39 -0.35 -3.50
CA SER A 249 -23.08 -1.29 -2.43
C SER A 249 -21.56 -1.56 -2.35
N PHE A 250 -21.12 -2.11 -1.22
CA PHE A 250 -19.70 -2.45 -1.01
C PHE A 250 -19.54 -3.85 -0.45
N GLU A 251 -18.38 -4.41 -0.65
CA GLU A 251 -17.97 -5.71 -0.11
C GLU A 251 -16.63 -5.55 0.60
N ILE A 252 -16.50 -6.10 1.80
CA ILE A 252 -15.25 -6.14 2.56
C ILE A 252 -14.89 -7.61 2.77
N LYS A 253 -13.71 -8.00 2.30
CA LYS A 253 -13.12 -9.31 2.58
C LYS A 253 -11.98 -9.13 3.58
N GLU A 254 -12.08 -9.83 4.71
CA GLU A 254 -10.98 -9.87 5.67
C GLU A 254 -9.74 -10.50 5.03
N PRO A 255 -8.54 -10.08 5.45
CA PRO A 255 -7.31 -10.73 5.00
C PRO A 255 -7.34 -12.20 5.43
N VAL A 256 -6.97 -13.08 4.52
CA VAL A 256 -6.73 -14.50 4.86
C VAL A 256 -5.48 -14.53 5.75
N SER A 257 -5.66 -15.00 6.96
CA SER A 257 -4.61 -15.17 7.98
C SER A 257 -3.64 -16.27 7.58
#